data_a93d2e6c04d67b62c63a847302799cea
#
_entry.id   a93d2e6c04d67b62c63a847302799cea
#
_cell.length_a   1.000
_cell.length_b   1.000
_cell.length_c   1.000
_cell.angle_alpha   90.00
_cell.angle_beta   90.00
_cell.angle_gamma   90.00
#
_symmetry.space_group_name_H-M   'P 1'
#
loop_
_entity.id
_entity.type
_entity.pdbx_description
1 polymer ?
#
loop_
_entity_poly.entity_id
_entity_poly.type
_entity_poly.pdbx_seq_one_letter_code
_entity_poly.pdbx_strand_id
1 'polypeptide(L)'
;MNLQRRSILLALSAGAALPLLQACGGGDDHEPTIVGLASGDSRFSILVEAVTAAGLVDTLNGTGPFTVFAPTNDAFAALLGELGLTKEALLANTALLTNVLTYHVVPGALRASDVQALPKPASVVTVQGAAFTVDANLAITDGRGRQAQLVSTDLTASNGVVHAIDTVLLPPAG
;
A
#
# COMPACT_ATOMS: atom_id res chain seq x y z
N MET A 1 -49.04 -51.28 -35.98
CA MET A 1 -50.11 -50.67 -36.80
C MET A 1 -49.92 -49.19 -36.88
N ASN A 2 -49.61 -48.74 -38.09
CA ASN A 2 -49.89 -47.51 -38.70
C ASN A 2 -49.19 -46.23 -38.15
N LEU A 3 -48.22 -45.76 -38.86
CA LEU A 3 -48.24 -44.91 -40.07
C LEU A 3 -48.91 -43.57 -39.78
N GLN A 4 -48.38 -42.51 -40.01
CA GLN A 4 -47.84 -41.82 -41.18
C GLN A 4 -47.59 -40.36 -40.78
N ARG A 5 -46.47 -39.86 -41.13
CA ARG A 5 -46.20 -39.03 -42.34
C ARG A 5 -46.49 -37.55 -42.22
N ARG A 6 -45.46 -36.90 -42.58
CA ARG A 6 -45.30 -35.71 -43.47
C ARG A 6 -45.19 -34.38 -42.74
N SER A 7 -44.11 -33.81 -42.93
CA SER A 7 -43.47 -33.07 -44.05
C SER A 7 -43.54 -31.59 -43.84
N ILE A 8 -42.36 -31.02 -43.86
CA ILE A 8 -41.90 -29.93 -44.73
C ILE A 8 -42.43 -28.52 -44.38
N LEU A 9 -41.53 -27.62 -44.10
CA LEU A 9 -41.01 -26.52 -44.95
C LEU A 9 -40.28 -25.51 -44.07
N LEU A 10 -39.02 -25.47 -44.31
CA LEU A 10 -38.33 -24.28 -44.84
C LEU A 10 -38.96 -22.93 -44.51
N ALA A 11 -38.30 -22.19 -43.67
CA ALA A 11 -38.18 -20.77 -43.85
C ALA A 11 -36.78 -20.34 -43.42
N LEU A 12 -35.95 -20.09 -44.41
CA LEU A 12 -34.80 -19.20 -44.29
C LEU A 12 -35.28 -17.88 -43.74
N SER A 13 -34.74 -17.38 -42.67
CA SER A 13 -34.57 -15.96 -42.46
C SER A 13 -33.19 -15.75 -41.88
N ALA A 14 -32.36 -15.18 -42.74
CA ALA A 14 -31.13 -14.54 -42.39
C ALA A 14 -31.42 -13.46 -41.32
N GLY A 15 -30.85 -13.61 -40.16
CA GLY A 15 -30.91 -12.66 -39.06
C GLY A 15 -29.53 -12.57 -38.44
N ALA A 16 -28.82 -11.59 -38.93
CA ALA A 16 -27.62 -10.94 -38.41
C ALA A 16 -27.08 -11.52 -37.08
N ALA A 17 -25.97 -12.21 -37.19
CA ALA A 17 -25.04 -12.37 -36.08
C ALA A 17 -24.51 -11.01 -35.69
N LEU A 18 -25.05 -10.42 -34.67
CA LEU A 18 -24.38 -9.36 -33.93
C LEU A 18 -23.19 -10.02 -33.24
N PRO A 19 -21.97 -9.58 -33.48
CA PRO A 19 -20.88 -9.89 -32.61
C PRO A 19 -21.20 -9.17 -31.32
N LEU A 20 -21.56 -9.92 -30.30
CA LEU A 20 -21.42 -9.48 -28.93
C LEU A 20 -19.96 -9.08 -28.79
N LEU A 21 -19.72 -7.80 -28.85
CA LEU A 21 -18.55 -7.19 -28.21
C LEU A 21 -18.67 -7.58 -26.74
N GLN A 22 -18.10 -8.69 -26.42
CA GLN A 22 -17.67 -8.92 -25.07
C GLN A 22 -16.58 -7.88 -24.84
N ALA A 23 -17.00 -6.79 -24.23
CA ALA A 23 -16.07 -5.98 -23.47
C ALA A 23 -15.39 -6.96 -22.53
N CYS A 24 -14.16 -7.32 -22.83
CA CYS A 24 -13.26 -7.89 -21.86
C CYS A 24 -13.05 -6.83 -20.79
N GLY A 25 -13.97 -6.79 -19.83
CA GLY A 25 -13.65 -6.39 -18.51
C GLY A 25 -12.79 -7.52 -17.96
N GLY A 26 -11.50 -7.50 -18.28
CA GLY A 26 -10.50 -8.20 -17.53
C GLY A 26 -10.51 -7.54 -16.15
N GLY A 27 -11.38 -7.98 -15.28
CA GLY A 27 -11.21 -7.83 -13.87
C GLY A 27 -10.04 -8.72 -13.51
N ASP A 28 -8.83 -8.19 -13.62
CA ASP A 28 -7.71 -8.68 -12.88
C ASP A 28 -8.02 -8.34 -11.43
N ASP A 29 -8.69 -9.26 -10.72
CA ASP A 29 -8.89 -9.24 -9.28
C ASP A 29 -7.54 -9.45 -8.55
N HIS A 30 -6.47 -8.87 -9.09
CA HIS A 30 -5.20 -8.75 -8.40
C HIS A 30 -5.31 -7.59 -7.42
N GLU A 31 -5.29 -7.95 -6.14
CA GLU A 31 -5.14 -6.91 -5.11
C GLU A 31 -3.98 -5.99 -5.52
N PRO A 32 -4.16 -4.67 -5.44
CA PRO A 32 -3.12 -3.74 -5.84
C PRO A 32 -1.85 -3.98 -5.00
N THR A 33 -0.70 -3.71 -5.57
CA THR A 33 0.55 -3.68 -4.81
C THR A 33 0.50 -2.57 -3.75
N ILE A 34 1.43 -2.58 -2.82
CA ILE A 34 1.56 -1.51 -1.80
C ILE A 34 1.55 -0.12 -2.45
N VAL A 35 2.33 0.06 -3.53
CA VAL A 35 2.38 1.33 -4.27
C VAL A 35 1.07 1.60 -5.00
N GLY A 36 0.45 0.59 -5.58
CA GLY A 36 -0.85 0.71 -6.25
C GLY A 36 -1.96 1.13 -5.28
N LEU A 37 -1.98 0.54 -4.09
CA LEU A 37 -2.93 0.89 -3.03
C LEU A 37 -2.71 2.34 -2.56
N ALA A 38 -1.46 2.74 -2.31
CA ALA A 38 -1.13 4.11 -1.91
C ALA A 38 -1.49 5.13 -3.01
N SER A 39 -1.29 4.79 -4.28
CA SER A 39 -1.64 5.66 -5.42
C SER A 39 -3.15 5.84 -5.61
N GLY A 40 -3.93 4.87 -5.16
CA GLY A 40 -5.40 4.92 -5.20
C GLY A 40 -6.02 5.77 -4.09
N ASP A 41 -5.26 6.15 -3.06
CA ASP A 41 -5.74 6.91 -1.91
C ASP A 41 -5.07 8.29 -1.86
N SER A 42 -5.88 9.34 -2.02
CA SER A 42 -5.41 10.73 -2.02
C SER A 42 -4.69 11.16 -0.72
N ARG A 43 -4.90 10.45 0.37
CA ARG A 43 -4.23 10.72 1.66
C ARG A 43 -2.74 10.42 1.62
N PHE A 44 -2.28 9.64 0.65
CA PHE A 44 -0.89 9.21 0.51
C PHE A 44 -0.19 9.83 -0.71
N SER A 45 -0.74 10.88 -1.31
CA SER A 45 -0.17 11.50 -2.51
C SER A 45 1.27 11.97 -2.31
N ILE A 46 1.59 12.59 -1.18
CA ILE A 46 2.95 13.03 -0.86
C ILE A 46 3.88 11.82 -0.64
N LEU A 47 3.39 10.75 -0.02
CA LEU A 47 4.15 9.51 0.14
C LEU A 47 4.52 8.90 -1.22
N VAL A 48 3.58 8.83 -2.15
CA VAL A 48 3.81 8.30 -3.51
C VAL A 48 4.86 9.15 -4.24
N GLU A 49 4.76 10.48 -4.16
CA GLU A 49 5.77 11.39 -4.70
C GLU A 49 7.15 11.12 -4.07
N ALA A 50 7.20 10.97 -2.75
CA ALA A 50 8.44 10.70 -2.01
C ALA A 50 9.07 9.35 -2.39
N VAL A 51 8.27 8.28 -2.49
CA VAL A 51 8.72 6.96 -2.92
C VAL A 51 9.26 6.98 -4.35
N THR A 52 8.59 7.73 -5.23
CA THR A 52 9.02 7.92 -6.62
C THR A 52 10.33 8.71 -6.69
N ALA A 53 10.45 9.81 -5.95
CA ALA A 53 11.66 10.63 -5.91
C ALA A 53 12.85 9.88 -5.31
N ALA A 54 12.61 8.99 -4.35
CA ALA A 54 13.65 8.14 -3.76
C ALA A 54 14.03 6.93 -4.63
N GLY A 55 13.29 6.65 -5.72
CA GLY A 55 13.52 5.49 -6.58
C GLY A 55 13.19 4.15 -5.92
N LEU A 56 12.30 4.14 -4.91
CA LEU A 56 11.96 2.94 -4.14
C LEU A 56 10.70 2.21 -4.65
N VAL A 57 10.09 2.68 -5.74
CA VAL A 57 8.87 2.10 -6.32
C VAL A 57 9.09 0.61 -6.65
N ASP A 58 10.17 0.27 -7.33
CA ASP A 58 10.48 -1.11 -7.71
C ASP A 58 10.78 -1.99 -6.49
N THR A 59 11.42 -1.43 -5.48
CA THR A 59 11.70 -2.13 -4.21
C THR A 59 10.41 -2.47 -3.49
N LEU A 60 9.47 -1.53 -3.42
CA LEU A 60 8.18 -1.73 -2.76
C LEU A 60 7.19 -2.55 -3.60
N ASN A 61 7.39 -2.65 -4.91
CA ASN A 61 6.65 -3.54 -5.81
C ASN A 61 7.27 -4.94 -5.88
N GLY A 62 8.40 -5.16 -5.23
CA GLY A 62 9.07 -6.46 -5.20
C GLY A 62 8.23 -7.56 -4.56
N THR A 63 8.73 -8.79 -4.68
CA THR A 63 8.12 -9.98 -4.08
C THR A 63 8.28 -9.94 -2.57
N GLY A 64 7.28 -9.30 -1.87
CA GLY A 64 7.24 -9.22 -0.41
C GLY A 64 7.33 -10.58 0.29
N PRO A 65 6.75 -10.73 1.44
CA PRO A 65 5.84 -9.76 2.06
C PRO A 65 6.55 -8.57 2.73
N PHE A 66 5.94 -7.40 2.60
CA PHE A 66 6.38 -6.18 3.28
C PHE A 66 5.24 -5.59 4.13
N THR A 67 5.61 -4.92 5.20
CA THR A 67 4.69 -4.05 5.93
C THR A 67 5.16 -2.63 5.80
N VAL A 68 4.28 -1.75 5.33
CA VAL A 68 4.59 -0.33 5.16
C VAL A 68 3.75 0.51 6.10
N PHE A 69 4.41 1.30 6.91
CA PHE A 69 3.77 2.33 7.74
C PHE A 69 3.67 3.60 6.90
N ALA A 70 2.50 3.83 6.31
CA ALA A 70 2.26 4.91 5.37
C ALA A 70 1.82 6.19 6.10
N PRO A 71 2.68 7.21 6.20
CA PRO A 71 2.28 8.49 6.76
C PRO A 71 1.32 9.21 5.82
N THR A 72 0.28 9.83 6.39
CA THR A 72 -0.68 10.64 5.64
C THR A 72 -0.05 11.97 5.20
N ASN A 73 -0.74 12.68 4.30
CA ASN A 73 -0.32 14.02 3.88
C ASN A 73 -0.18 14.98 5.07
N ASP A 74 -1.08 14.88 6.07
CA ASP A 74 -1.03 15.68 7.29
C ASP A 74 0.23 15.37 8.12
N ALA A 75 0.64 14.10 8.17
CA ALA A 75 1.87 13.68 8.82
C ALA A 75 3.11 14.33 8.16
N PHE A 76 3.13 14.37 6.84
CA PHE A 76 4.19 15.06 6.10
C PHE A 76 4.17 16.57 6.33
N ALA A 77 2.99 17.19 6.32
CA ALA A 77 2.85 18.63 6.60
C ALA A 77 3.37 19.00 7.99
N ALA A 78 3.07 18.18 9.00
CA ALA A 78 3.59 18.35 10.35
C ALA A 78 5.13 18.24 10.39
N LEU A 79 5.69 17.23 9.74
CA LEU A 79 7.16 17.06 9.65
C LEU A 79 7.84 18.22 8.96
N LEU A 80 7.29 18.70 7.85
CA LEU A 80 7.84 19.85 7.12
C LEU A 80 7.83 21.11 7.98
N GLY A 81 6.75 21.32 8.75
CA GLY A 81 6.67 22.42 9.72
C GLY A 81 7.73 22.32 10.83
N GLU A 82 7.97 21.12 11.36
CA GLU A 82 8.99 20.88 12.39
C GLU A 82 10.43 21.10 11.87
N LEU A 83 10.70 20.64 10.65
CA LEU A 83 12.03 20.76 10.04
C LEU A 83 12.26 22.14 9.39
N GLY A 84 11.23 22.97 9.26
CA GLY A 84 11.31 24.24 8.54
C GLY A 84 11.65 24.06 7.05
N LEU A 85 11.26 22.94 6.46
CA LEU A 85 11.53 22.58 5.08
C LEU A 85 10.27 22.70 4.22
N THR A 86 10.46 23.01 2.95
CA THR A 86 9.38 22.86 1.95
C THR A 86 9.30 21.42 1.45
N LYS A 87 8.16 21.05 0.88
CA LYS A 87 7.98 19.73 0.25
C LYS A 87 9.06 19.47 -0.81
N GLU A 88 9.33 20.46 -1.63
CA GLU A 88 10.34 20.40 -2.70
C GLU A 88 11.74 20.16 -2.14
N ALA A 89 12.11 20.83 -1.05
CA ALA A 89 13.39 20.64 -0.39
C ALA A 89 13.53 19.23 0.21
N LEU A 90 12.46 18.70 0.77
CA LEU A 90 12.41 17.31 1.25
C LEU A 90 12.57 16.32 0.08
N LEU A 91 11.80 16.49 -1.01
CA LEU A 91 11.84 15.63 -2.18
C LEU A 91 13.19 15.69 -2.92
N ALA A 92 13.88 16.82 -2.88
CA ALA A 92 15.22 16.97 -3.45
C ALA A 92 16.30 16.24 -2.64
N ASN A 93 16.04 15.96 -1.35
CA ASN A 93 16.98 15.23 -0.49
C ASN A 93 16.71 13.72 -0.51
N THR A 94 17.11 13.08 -1.60
CA THR A 94 16.90 11.64 -1.80
C THR A 94 17.55 10.77 -0.73
N ALA A 95 18.68 11.19 -0.15
CA ALA A 95 19.33 10.44 0.92
C ALA A 95 18.49 10.43 2.19
N LEU A 96 17.93 11.58 2.57
CA LEU A 96 17.01 11.68 3.71
C LEU A 96 15.74 10.88 3.45
N LEU A 97 15.15 11.04 2.25
CA LEU A 97 13.95 10.28 1.84
C LEU A 97 14.18 8.78 1.91
N THR A 98 15.27 8.28 1.35
CA THR A 98 15.58 6.84 1.37
C THR A 98 15.69 6.33 2.80
N ASN A 99 16.40 7.04 3.67
CA ASN A 99 16.53 6.67 5.08
C ASN A 99 15.19 6.66 5.82
N VAL A 100 14.38 7.70 5.62
CA VAL A 100 13.06 7.81 6.24
C VAL A 100 12.12 6.75 5.69
N LEU A 101 12.04 6.59 4.38
CA LEU A 101 11.13 5.63 3.74
C LEU A 101 11.50 4.17 4.07
N THR A 102 12.77 3.81 4.08
CA THR A 102 13.21 2.46 4.49
C THR A 102 12.98 2.21 5.98
N TYR A 103 12.95 3.25 6.81
CA TYR A 103 12.56 3.15 8.21
C TYR A 103 11.05 2.90 8.40
N HIS A 104 10.22 3.26 7.42
CA HIS A 104 8.78 2.96 7.40
C HIS A 104 8.45 1.57 6.86
N VAL A 105 9.42 0.85 6.33
CA VAL A 105 9.23 -0.47 5.75
C VAL A 105 9.79 -1.56 6.67
N VAL A 106 8.96 -2.53 6.97
CA VAL A 106 9.32 -3.70 7.78
C VAL A 106 9.29 -4.94 6.89
N PRO A 107 10.32 -5.79 6.94
CA PRO A 107 10.29 -7.06 6.23
C PRO A 107 9.30 -8.01 6.92
N GLY A 108 8.42 -8.61 6.13
CA GLY A 108 7.37 -9.49 6.62
C GLY A 108 5.99 -8.84 6.62
N ALA A 109 4.94 -9.67 6.57
CA ALA A 109 3.57 -9.23 6.69
C ALA A 109 3.18 -9.19 8.17
N LEU A 110 3.21 -8.02 8.79
CA LEU A 110 2.80 -7.79 10.16
C LEU A 110 1.42 -7.12 10.17
N ARG A 111 0.40 -7.87 10.54
CA ARG A 111 -0.92 -7.31 10.81
C ARG A 111 -0.99 -6.70 12.19
N ALA A 112 -1.98 -5.85 12.43
CA ALA A 112 -2.18 -5.26 13.76
C ALA A 112 -2.34 -6.34 14.85
N SER A 113 -3.01 -7.46 14.54
CA SER A 113 -3.14 -8.62 15.42
C SER A 113 -1.81 -9.26 15.79
N ASP A 114 -0.89 -9.39 14.80
CA ASP A 114 0.43 -9.98 15.01
C ASP A 114 1.28 -9.10 15.93
N VAL A 115 1.23 -7.80 15.67
CA VAL A 115 1.90 -6.80 16.53
C VAL A 115 1.32 -6.82 17.93
N GLN A 116 0.00 -6.94 18.08
CA GLN A 116 -0.65 -7.03 19.41
C GLN A 116 -0.25 -8.29 20.18
N ALA A 117 0.00 -9.40 19.49
CA ALA A 117 0.42 -10.66 20.11
C ALA A 117 1.86 -10.66 20.63
N LEU A 118 2.69 -9.71 20.17
CA LEU A 118 4.07 -9.60 20.64
C LEU A 118 4.14 -9.08 22.08
N PRO A 119 5.18 -9.48 22.85
CA PRO A 119 5.45 -8.89 24.14
C PRO A 119 5.61 -7.38 24.05
N LYS A 120 5.02 -6.62 24.96
CA LYS A 120 5.04 -5.16 24.94
C LYS A 120 6.10 -4.58 25.91
N PRO A 121 6.80 -3.52 25.49
CA PRO A 121 6.76 -2.88 24.16
C PRO A 121 7.37 -3.78 23.09
N ALA A 122 6.69 -3.91 21.93
CA ALA A 122 7.19 -4.71 20.82
C ALA A 122 8.24 -3.93 20.03
N SER A 123 9.43 -4.48 19.89
CA SER A 123 10.48 -3.90 19.05
C SER A 123 10.37 -4.46 17.62
N VAL A 124 10.21 -3.60 16.64
CA VAL A 124 10.07 -3.97 15.24
C VAL A 124 11.26 -3.41 14.46
N VAL A 125 12.03 -4.31 13.85
CA VAL A 125 13.20 -3.93 13.05
C VAL A 125 12.76 -3.61 11.62
N THR A 126 13.23 -2.48 11.12
CA THR A 126 12.90 -1.99 9.78
C THR A 126 13.93 -2.42 8.74
N VAL A 127 13.61 -2.24 7.45
CA VAL A 127 14.54 -2.47 6.33
C VAL A 127 15.78 -1.58 6.43
N GLN A 128 15.66 -0.40 7.03
CA GLN A 128 16.78 0.51 7.27
C GLN A 128 17.78 -0.04 8.32
N GLY A 129 17.35 -1.02 9.13
CA GLY A 129 18.17 -1.66 10.16
C GLY A 129 17.97 -1.12 11.59
N ALA A 130 17.36 0.03 11.75
CA ALA A 130 16.96 0.54 13.05
C ALA A 130 15.56 0.01 13.43
N ALA A 131 15.28 -0.06 14.74
CA ALA A 131 14.00 -0.51 15.24
C ALA A 131 13.18 0.66 15.79
N PHE A 132 11.87 0.52 15.71
CA PHE A 132 10.92 1.31 16.50
C PHE A 132 10.18 0.41 17.48
N THR A 133 9.51 0.99 18.45
CA THR A 133 8.71 0.22 19.41
C THR A 133 7.23 0.49 19.24
N VAL A 134 6.43 -0.54 19.47
CA VAL A 134 4.96 -0.44 19.44
C VAL A 134 4.43 -0.83 20.82
N ASP A 135 3.58 0.00 21.38
CA ASP A 135 2.97 -0.25 22.67
C ASP A 135 1.67 -1.07 22.57
N ALA A 136 1.01 -1.28 23.70
CA ALA A 136 -0.23 -2.06 23.79
C ALA A 136 -1.42 -1.36 23.08
N ASN A 137 -1.33 -0.05 22.88
CA ASN A 137 -2.36 0.75 22.21
C ASN A 137 -2.07 0.92 20.71
N LEU A 138 -1.08 0.19 20.18
CA LEU A 138 -0.58 0.34 18.81
C LEU A 138 0.02 1.73 18.51
N ALA A 139 0.40 2.47 19.54
CA ALA A 139 1.19 3.67 19.35
C ALA A 139 2.65 3.28 19.05
N ILE A 140 3.21 3.87 18.02
CA ILE A 140 4.56 3.62 17.55
C ILE A 140 5.46 4.70 18.13
N THR A 141 6.54 4.30 18.79
CA THR A 141 7.59 5.23 19.23
C THR A 141 8.82 5.04 18.35
N ASP A 142 9.19 6.09 17.65
CA ASP A 142 10.33 6.08 16.70
C ASP A 142 11.68 6.20 17.44
N GLY A 143 12.77 6.13 16.65
CA GLY A 143 14.13 6.22 17.20
C GLY A 143 14.49 7.58 17.84
N ARG A 144 13.64 8.59 17.69
CA ARG A 144 13.79 9.91 18.33
C ARG A 144 12.84 10.12 19.50
N GLY A 145 12.07 9.11 19.89
CA GLY A 145 11.10 9.17 20.98
C GLY A 145 9.79 9.86 20.60
N ARG A 146 9.51 10.04 19.31
CA ARG A 146 8.24 10.60 18.82
C ARG A 146 7.20 9.49 18.76
N GLN A 147 5.95 9.85 18.99
CA GLN A 147 4.84 8.91 18.93
C GLN A 147 4.00 9.13 17.67
N ALA A 148 3.70 8.06 16.99
CA ALA A 148 2.78 7.99 15.87
C ALA A 148 1.59 7.08 16.22
N GLN A 149 0.40 7.49 15.81
CA GLN A 149 -0.81 6.69 15.96
C GLN A 149 -1.18 6.01 14.65
N LEU A 150 -1.71 4.80 14.75
CA LEU A 150 -2.29 4.11 13.61
C LEU A 150 -3.67 4.70 13.31
N VAL A 151 -3.82 5.31 12.15
CA VAL A 151 -5.10 5.89 11.69
C VAL A 151 -5.95 4.83 11.00
N SER A 152 -5.31 3.94 10.26
CA SER A 152 -5.95 2.81 9.59
C SER A 152 -5.00 1.62 9.56
N THR A 153 -5.52 0.45 9.85
CA THR A 153 -4.72 -0.78 9.93
C THR A 153 -5.13 -1.80 8.88
N ASP A 154 -4.25 -2.75 8.61
CA ASP A 154 -4.54 -3.95 7.82
C ASP A 154 -5.08 -3.66 6.41
N LEU A 155 -4.59 -2.60 5.76
CA LEU A 155 -4.85 -2.39 4.33
C LEU A 155 -4.03 -3.41 3.56
N THR A 156 -4.72 -4.42 3.03
CA THR A 156 -4.09 -5.56 2.32
C THR A 156 -3.66 -5.14 0.93
N ALA A 157 -2.43 -5.50 0.58
CA ALA A 157 -1.88 -5.38 -0.75
C ALA A 157 -1.38 -6.76 -1.21
N SER A 158 -1.28 -6.98 -2.51
CA SER A 158 -0.85 -8.25 -3.09
C SER A 158 0.54 -8.70 -2.62
N ASN A 159 1.40 -7.76 -2.25
CA ASN A 159 2.77 -8.01 -1.80
C ASN A 159 3.03 -7.55 -0.36
N GLY A 160 1.99 -7.30 0.44
CA GLY A 160 2.17 -6.95 1.86
C GLY A 160 0.97 -6.30 2.52
N VAL A 161 1.24 -5.59 3.59
CA VAL A 161 0.23 -4.89 4.40
C VAL A 161 0.64 -3.42 4.56
N VAL A 162 -0.33 -2.53 4.53
CA VAL A 162 -0.12 -1.10 4.74
C VAL A 162 -0.88 -0.64 5.99
N HIS A 163 -0.21 0.09 6.85
CA HIS A 163 -0.80 0.75 8.00
C HIS A 163 -0.65 2.25 7.84
N ALA A 164 -1.76 2.99 7.86
CA ALA A 164 -1.73 4.44 7.83
C ALA A 164 -1.39 5.00 9.21
N ILE A 165 -0.44 5.95 9.25
CA ILE A 165 -0.02 6.64 10.47
C ILE A 165 -0.15 8.16 10.33
N ASP A 166 -0.37 8.83 11.46
CA ASP A 166 -0.56 10.28 11.54
C ASP A 166 0.75 11.06 11.70
N THR A 167 1.86 10.39 11.87
CA THR A 167 3.17 11.01 12.10
C THR A 167 4.25 10.28 11.32
N VAL A 168 5.13 11.03 10.67
CA VAL A 168 6.30 10.45 9.96
C VAL A 168 7.31 9.96 10.98
N LEU A 169 7.71 8.70 10.87
CA LEU A 169 8.73 8.11 11.74
C LEU A 169 10.12 8.56 11.30
N LEU A 170 10.94 8.95 12.25
CA LEU A 170 12.33 9.33 11.98
C LEU A 170 13.29 8.30 12.56
N PRO A 171 14.29 7.86 11.79
CA PRO A 171 15.33 7.01 12.34
C PRO A 171 16.10 7.74 13.44
N PRO A 172 16.75 7.02 14.35
CA PRO A 172 17.59 7.64 15.37
C PRO A 172 18.64 8.51 14.70
N ALA A 173 18.99 9.63 15.32
CA ALA A 173 20.09 10.46 14.87
C ALA A 173 21.39 9.64 14.98
N GLY A 174 22.00 9.35 13.84
CA GLY A 174 23.31 8.68 13.77
C GLY A 174 24.43 9.62 14.19
#